data_832cf3c80ba3a201c97953a2e2ac91ef
#
_entry.id   832cf3c80ba3a201c97953a2e2ac91ef
#
_cell.length_a   1.000
_cell.length_b   1.000
_cell.length_c   1.000
_cell.angle_alpha   90.00
_cell.angle_beta   90.00
_cell.angle_gamma   90.00
#
_symmetry.space_group_name_H-M   'P 1'
#
loop_
_entity.id
_entity.type
_entity.pdbx_description
1 polymer ?
#
loop_
_entity_poly.entity_id
_entity_poly.type
_entity_poly.pdbx_seq_one_letter_code
_entity_poly.pdbx_strand_id
1 'polypeptide(L)'
;AYTTLITAWIATEYWYTVGDFSWPWLILGNGFSHEVWAVQWYEYTGVFGGTLWVLLSNILIFEALRARTVRRWTAAACVVAVPIAVSLAIWGSWEQPDEGAAEVSIVQPNVDCYDKFHGDTERQEENILDLLDDVPAGAQFILLPETAVPGYYREPALSDFWLGAADTPGEFWQVLADTLRSHHPGALLIAGANTTRHYPAGAQTETARAERFGNGYYDVFNTAVGLDSAGRTQLHHKGRLVIGVENTPTWVFDVLKFLVIDLGGTLGQIGKGQHGTAFEHDGIKTGPAICYEGLYGDFYGDFVRRGAQFM
;
A
#
# COMPACT_ATOMS: atom_id res chain seq x y z
N ALA A 1 -33.91 16.73 -4.42
CA ALA A 1 -33.82 15.30 -4.76
C ALA A 1 -32.43 14.94 -5.33
N TYR A 2 -31.99 15.54 -6.48
CA TYR A 2 -30.71 15.18 -7.09
C TYR A 2 -29.50 15.53 -6.23
N THR A 3 -29.49 16.70 -5.58
CA THR A 3 -28.42 17.07 -4.64
C THR A 3 -28.29 16.06 -3.51
N THR A 4 -29.41 15.65 -2.91
CA THR A 4 -29.44 14.64 -1.84
C THR A 4 -28.90 13.29 -2.33
N LEU A 5 -29.26 12.88 -3.56
CA LEU A 5 -28.72 11.66 -4.17
C LEU A 5 -27.19 11.71 -4.31
N ILE A 6 -26.68 12.80 -4.90
CA ILE A 6 -25.24 12.98 -5.12
C ILE A 6 -24.49 12.99 -3.79
N THR A 7 -24.95 13.80 -2.82
CA THR A 7 -24.25 13.93 -1.53
C THR A 7 -24.30 12.63 -0.73
N ALA A 8 -25.44 11.93 -0.71
CA ALA A 8 -25.56 10.64 -0.02
C ALA A 8 -24.68 9.58 -0.68
N TRP A 9 -24.62 9.55 -2.02
CA TRP A 9 -23.77 8.59 -2.75
C TRP A 9 -22.30 8.79 -2.42
N ILE A 10 -21.78 10.02 -2.61
CA ILE A 10 -20.37 10.33 -2.35
C ILE A 10 -20.02 10.11 -0.86
N ALA A 11 -20.92 10.48 0.06
CA ALA A 11 -20.72 10.23 1.48
C ALA A 11 -20.62 8.72 1.80
N THR A 12 -21.41 7.88 1.12
CA THR A 12 -21.36 6.42 1.26
C THR A 12 -20.03 5.86 0.70
N GLU A 13 -19.61 6.31 -0.48
CA GLU A 13 -18.32 5.92 -1.05
C GLU A 13 -17.17 6.35 -0.14
N TYR A 14 -17.20 7.58 0.38
CA TYR A 14 -16.20 8.06 1.33
C TYR A 14 -16.15 7.18 2.59
N TRP A 15 -17.34 6.81 3.11
CA TRP A 15 -17.40 5.91 4.27
C TRP A 15 -16.75 4.55 4.00
N TYR A 16 -16.85 4.03 2.76
CA TYR A 16 -16.13 2.81 2.34
C TYR A 16 -14.62 2.97 2.29
N THR A 17 -14.07 4.16 2.31
CA THR A 17 -12.61 4.37 2.33
C THR A 17 -12.04 4.56 3.73
N VAL A 18 -12.85 5.03 4.68
CA VAL A 18 -12.38 5.38 6.04
C VAL A 18 -12.92 4.47 7.13
N GLY A 19 -13.99 3.72 6.86
CA GLY A 19 -14.62 2.83 7.83
C GLY A 19 -13.86 1.51 8.03
N ASP A 20 -14.26 0.75 9.05
CA ASP A 20 -13.69 -0.56 9.35
C ASP A 20 -13.91 -1.58 8.22
N PHE A 21 -14.94 -1.38 7.39
CA PHE A 21 -15.22 -2.13 6.16
C PHE A 21 -14.73 -1.37 4.93
N SER A 22 -13.48 -1.03 4.91
CA SER A 22 -12.89 -0.32 3.79
C SER A 22 -12.87 -1.16 2.51
N TRP A 23 -13.66 -0.73 1.48
CA TRP A 23 -13.81 -1.45 0.20
C TRP A 23 -13.82 -0.48 -0.99
N PRO A 24 -12.66 0.07 -1.41
CA PRO A 24 -12.58 1.14 -2.41
C PRO A 24 -12.92 0.70 -3.84
N TRP A 25 -13.04 -0.60 -4.12
CA TRP A 25 -13.27 -1.13 -5.47
C TRP A 25 -14.59 -0.68 -6.10
N LEU A 26 -15.60 -0.34 -5.29
CA LEU A 26 -16.94 0.02 -5.76
C LEU A 26 -17.13 1.53 -5.97
N ILE A 27 -16.10 2.35 -5.85
CA ILE A 27 -16.16 3.78 -6.12
C ILE A 27 -16.36 4.00 -7.62
N LEU A 28 -17.42 4.73 -8.01
CA LEU A 28 -17.76 4.95 -9.42
C LEU A 28 -16.62 5.61 -10.21
N GLY A 29 -15.89 6.51 -9.57
CA GLY A 29 -14.73 7.17 -10.20
C GLY A 29 -13.62 6.21 -10.62
N ASN A 30 -13.48 5.05 -9.99
CA ASN A 30 -12.49 4.03 -10.37
C ASN A 30 -12.82 3.34 -11.71
N GLY A 31 -14.05 3.51 -12.21
CA GLY A 31 -14.45 2.96 -13.52
C GLY A 31 -13.63 3.46 -14.71
N PHE A 32 -12.86 4.54 -14.52
CA PHE A 32 -11.98 5.13 -15.56
C PHE A 32 -10.50 4.78 -15.40
N SER A 33 -10.17 3.77 -14.64
CA SER A 33 -8.77 3.36 -14.36
C SER A 33 -7.95 3.02 -15.63
N HIS A 34 -8.61 2.61 -16.70
CA HIS A 34 -7.97 2.35 -18.00
C HIS A 34 -7.92 3.59 -18.92
N GLU A 35 -8.82 4.55 -18.70
CA GLU A 35 -8.93 5.78 -19.51
C GLU A 35 -8.18 6.93 -18.86
N VAL A 36 -6.93 6.72 -18.46
CA VAL A 36 -6.07 7.69 -17.76
C VAL A 36 -6.03 9.05 -18.47
N TRP A 37 -6.03 9.04 -19.81
CA TRP A 37 -6.06 10.24 -20.66
C TRP A 37 -7.32 11.09 -20.47
N ALA A 38 -8.43 10.51 -20.02
CA ALA A 38 -9.72 11.18 -19.84
C ALA A 38 -9.91 11.76 -18.44
N VAL A 39 -9.05 11.41 -17.47
CA VAL A 39 -9.24 11.70 -16.04
C VAL A 39 -8.04 12.37 -15.36
N GLN A 40 -7.17 13.05 -16.11
CA GLN A 40 -6.02 13.75 -15.54
C GLN A 40 -6.39 14.79 -14.47
N TRP A 41 -7.58 15.37 -14.56
CA TRP A 41 -8.12 16.29 -13.57
C TRP A 41 -8.42 15.65 -12.20
N TYR A 42 -8.31 14.32 -12.08
CA TYR A 42 -8.34 13.63 -10.78
C TYR A 42 -7.21 14.07 -9.86
N GLU A 43 -6.13 14.61 -10.42
CA GLU A 43 -5.05 15.26 -9.67
C GLU A 43 -5.59 16.32 -8.68
N TYR A 44 -6.66 17.05 -9.06
CA TYR A 44 -7.27 18.10 -8.25
C TYR A 44 -8.46 17.65 -7.41
N THR A 45 -9.18 16.65 -7.84
CA THR A 45 -10.49 16.27 -7.25
C THR A 45 -10.48 14.90 -6.62
N GLY A 46 -9.47 14.10 -6.87
CA GLY A 46 -9.43 12.70 -6.54
C GLY A 46 -10.52 11.89 -7.27
N VAL A 47 -10.62 10.63 -6.91
CA VAL A 47 -11.58 9.67 -7.48
C VAL A 47 -13.05 10.07 -7.26
N PHE A 48 -13.34 10.79 -6.16
CA PHE A 48 -14.71 11.25 -5.86
C PHE A 48 -15.21 12.32 -6.83
N GLY A 49 -14.29 13.10 -7.43
CA GLY A 49 -14.64 13.96 -8.57
C GLY A 49 -15.15 13.16 -9.77
N GLY A 50 -14.57 11.97 -10.01
CA GLY A 50 -15.05 11.04 -11.02
C GLY A 50 -16.46 10.53 -10.72
N THR A 51 -16.73 10.17 -9.47
CA THR A 51 -18.08 9.80 -9.02
C THR A 51 -19.07 10.95 -9.26
N LEU A 52 -18.71 12.17 -8.87
CA LEU A 52 -19.51 13.36 -9.13
C LEU A 52 -19.81 13.53 -10.62
N TRP A 53 -18.78 13.39 -11.45
CA TRP A 53 -18.89 13.49 -12.90
C TRP A 53 -19.85 12.47 -13.49
N VAL A 54 -19.76 11.20 -13.07
CA VAL A 54 -20.68 10.13 -13.49
C VAL A 54 -22.12 10.47 -13.11
N LEU A 55 -22.35 10.83 -11.85
CA LEU A 55 -23.69 11.15 -11.35
C LEU A 55 -24.30 12.36 -12.05
N LEU A 56 -23.53 13.45 -12.24
CA LEU A 56 -23.99 14.64 -12.96
C LEU A 56 -24.29 14.33 -14.42
N SER A 57 -23.42 13.55 -15.10
CA SER A 57 -23.63 13.15 -16.49
C SER A 57 -24.93 12.35 -16.64
N ASN A 58 -25.15 11.38 -15.79
CA ASN A 58 -26.40 10.58 -15.80
C ASN A 58 -27.66 11.45 -15.59
N ILE A 59 -27.63 12.34 -14.59
CA ILE A 59 -28.77 13.21 -14.27
C ILE A 59 -29.06 14.17 -15.44
N LEU A 60 -28.04 14.82 -16.00
CA LEU A 60 -28.24 15.78 -17.09
C LEU A 60 -28.67 15.12 -18.38
N ILE A 61 -28.15 13.93 -18.70
CA ILE A 61 -28.60 13.13 -19.85
C ILE A 61 -30.06 12.72 -19.65
N PHE A 62 -30.44 12.22 -18.47
CA PHE A 62 -31.81 11.86 -18.15
C PHE A 62 -32.76 13.07 -18.30
N GLU A 63 -32.40 14.22 -17.78
CA GLU A 63 -33.19 15.44 -17.89
C GLU A 63 -33.28 15.95 -19.35
N ALA A 64 -32.23 15.77 -20.15
CA ALA A 64 -32.25 16.10 -21.59
C ALA A 64 -33.19 15.18 -22.37
N LEU A 65 -33.19 13.87 -22.09
CA LEU A 65 -34.10 12.90 -22.67
C LEU A 65 -35.58 13.21 -22.32
N ARG A 66 -35.82 13.65 -21.08
CA ARG A 66 -37.16 13.96 -20.58
C ARG A 66 -37.71 15.26 -21.18
N ALA A 67 -36.91 16.32 -21.17
CA ALA A 67 -37.32 17.64 -21.60
C ALA A 67 -37.20 17.89 -23.11
N ARG A 68 -36.30 17.16 -23.79
CA ARG A 68 -36.01 17.22 -25.24
C ARG A 68 -35.72 18.63 -25.77
N THR A 69 -35.11 19.48 -24.94
CA THR A 69 -34.73 20.86 -25.32
C THR A 69 -33.25 20.94 -25.67
N VAL A 70 -32.91 21.82 -26.64
CA VAL A 70 -31.50 22.05 -27.02
C VAL A 70 -30.64 22.44 -25.81
N ARG A 71 -31.14 23.33 -24.94
CA ARG A 71 -30.43 23.77 -23.73
C ARG A 71 -30.03 22.62 -22.81
N ARG A 72 -30.93 21.62 -22.62
CA ARG A 72 -30.64 20.45 -21.78
C ARG A 72 -29.61 19.55 -22.44
N TRP A 73 -29.70 19.32 -23.74
CA TRP A 73 -28.71 18.55 -24.47
C TRP A 73 -27.35 19.23 -24.48
N THR A 74 -27.30 20.57 -24.65
CA THR A 74 -26.02 21.31 -24.53
C THR A 74 -25.41 21.14 -23.14
N ALA A 75 -26.20 21.24 -22.05
CA ALA A 75 -25.71 21.02 -20.69
C ALA A 75 -25.17 19.61 -20.47
N ALA A 76 -25.87 18.58 -20.98
CA ALA A 76 -25.43 17.19 -20.91
C ALA A 76 -24.13 16.97 -21.72
N ALA A 77 -24.04 17.55 -22.91
CA ALA A 77 -22.81 17.46 -23.73
C ALA A 77 -21.63 18.15 -23.04
N CYS A 78 -21.85 19.34 -22.46
CA CYS A 78 -20.79 20.07 -21.76
C CYS A 78 -20.29 19.34 -20.53
N VAL A 79 -21.16 18.74 -19.69
CA VAL A 79 -20.71 18.02 -18.49
C VAL A 79 -19.87 16.79 -18.84
N VAL A 80 -20.11 16.17 -19.98
CA VAL A 80 -19.31 15.04 -20.45
C VAL A 80 -18.01 15.51 -21.11
N ALA A 81 -18.10 16.48 -22.03
CA ALA A 81 -16.98 16.86 -22.89
C ALA A 81 -15.96 17.77 -22.22
N VAL A 82 -16.38 18.68 -21.33
CA VAL A 82 -15.47 19.66 -20.73
C VAL A 82 -14.42 19.00 -19.84
N PRO A 83 -14.74 18.05 -18.92
CA PRO A 83 -13.72 17.37 -18.15
C PRO A 83 -12.73 16.57 -19.00
N ILE A 84 -13.20 15.96 -20.09
CA ILE A 84 -12.32 15.25 -21.05
C ILE A 84 -11.39 16.26 -21.73
N ALA A 85 -11.90 17.40 -22.19
CA ALA A 85 -11.08 18.43 -22.83
C ALA A 85 -10.03 19.02 -21.86
N VAL A 86 -10.40 19.23 -20.60
CA VAL A 86 -9.46 19.65 -19.53
C VAL A 86 -8.41 18.57 -19.31
N SER A 87 -8.81 17.31 -19.25
CA SER A 87 -7.88 16.18 -19.11
C SER A 87 -6.87 16.10 -20.23
N LEU A 88 -7.33 16.24 -21.47
CA LEU A 88 -6.45 16.26 -22.66
C LEU A 88 -5.48 17.45 -22.65
N ALA A 89 -5.93 18.62 -22.16
CA ALA A 89 -5.06 19.78 -22.01
C ALA A 89 -3.97 19.54 -20.95
N ILE A 90 -4.33 18.95 -19.79
CA ILE A 90 -3.36 18.57 -18.74
C ILE A 90 -2.38 17.54 -19.30
N TRP A 91 -2.88 16.49 -19.94
CA TRP A 91 -2.05 15.44 -20.56
C TRP A 91 -1.05 16.02 -21.58
N GLY A 92 -1.52 16.92 -22.46
CA GLY A 92 -0.69 17.52 -23.50
C GLY A 92 0.30 18.57 -22.99
N SER A 93 0.07 19.14 -21.81
CA SER A 93 0.98 20.10 -21.17
C SER A 93 1.93 19.47 -20.17
N TRP A 94 1.80 18.16 -19.90
CA TRP A 94 2.67 17.49 -18.96
C TRP A 94 4.05 17.27 -19.55
N GLU A 95 5.05 17.73 -18.85
CA GLU A 95 6.46 17.51 -19.17
C GLU A 95 7.06 16.66 -18.06
N GLN A 96 7.82 15.62 -18.42
CA GLN A 96 8.51 14.82 -17.44
C GLN A 96 9.58 15.68 -16.76
N PRO A 97 9.56 15.81 -15.42
CA PRO A 97 10.62 16.53 -14.72
C PRO A 97 11.97 15.88 -15.00
N ASP A 98 12.97 16.70 -15.35
CA ASP A 98 14.35 16.25 -15.50
C ASP A 98 15.05 16.31 -14.12
N GLU A 99 14.55 15.53 -13.17
CA GLU A 99 15.05 15.50 -11.79
C GLU A 99 16.06 14.37 -11.56
N GLY A 100 16.54 13.76 -12.64
CA GLY A 100 17.43 12.60 -12.59
C GLY A 100 16.68 11.28 -12.71
N ALA A 101 17.42 10.18 -12.68
CA ALA A 101 16.89 8.82 -12.74
C ALA A 101 17.48 7.99 -11.61
N ALA A 102 16.67 7.14 -11.00
CA ALA A 102 17.13 6.11 -10.09
C ALA A 102 17.14 4.76 -10.79
N GLU A 103 18.19 3.99 -10.63
CA GLU A 103 18.25 2.62 -11.16
C GLU A 103 17.60 1.66 -10.17
N VAL A 104 16.48 1.07 -10.59
CA VAL A 104 15.67 0.17 -9.77
C VAL A 104 15.65 -1.21 -10.38
N SER A 105 16.08 -2.22 -9.63
CA SER A 105 15.99 -3.63 -10.00
C SER A 105 14.84 -4.29 -9.25
N ILE A 106 13.94 -4.96 -9.98
CA ILE A 106 12.82 -5.68 -9.40
C ILE A 106 13.15 -7.17 -9.39
N VAL A 107 13.14 -7.75 -8.21
CA VAL A 107 13.40 -9.18 -7.97
C VAL A 107 12.08 -9.87 -7.67
N GLN A 108 11.68 -10.82 -8.53
CA GLN A 108 10.42 -11.53 -8.43
C GLN A 108 10.66 -13.02 -8.11
N PRO A 109 10.56 -13.46 -6.84
CA PRO A 109 10.82 -14.85 -6.44
C PRO A 109 9.80 -15.86 -6.99
N ASN A 110 8.64 -15.39 -7.43
CA ASN A 110 7.58 -16.21 -8.05
C ASN A 110 7.19 -17.43 -7.21
N VAL A 111 7.05 -17.23 -5.90
CA VAL A 111 6.61 -18.28 -4.97
C VAL A 111 5.10 -18.49 -5.14
N ASP A 112 4.67 -19.76 -5.26
CA ASP A 112 3.26 -20.11 -5.31
C ASP A 112 2.53 -19.66 -4.03
N CYS A 113 1.30 -19.13 -4.19
CA CYS A 113 0.55 -18.58 -3.06
C CYS A 113 0.19 -19.64 -1.99
N TYR A 114 0.10 -20.93 -2.37
CA TYR A 114 -0.14 -22.02 -1.43
C TYR A 114 1.13 -22.44 -0.68
N ASP A 115 2.30 -22.25 -1.29
CA ASP A 115 3.58 -22.60 -0.69
C ASP A 115 4.19 -21.45 0.13
N LYS A 116 3.72 -20.21 -0.09
CA LYS A 116 4.29 -19.00 0.49
C LYS A 116 4.42 -19.03 2.02
N PHE A 117 3.43 -19.57 2.72
CA PHE A 117 3.40 -19.63 4.19
C PHE A 117 3.58 -21.03 4.78
N HIS A 118 3.54 -22.06 3.92
CA HIS A 118 3.60 -23.47 4.36
C HIS A 118 4.71 -24.25 3.66
N GLY A 119 5.37 -23.64 2.67
CA GLY A 119 6.46 -24.24 1.93
C GLY A 119 7.79 -24.25 2.68
N ASP A 120 8.81 -24.75 2.00
CA ASP A 120 10.17 -24.80 2.51
C ASP A 120 10.78 -23.39 2.56
N THR A 121 10.97 -22.88 3.77
CA THR A 121 11.54 -21.55 4.06
C THR A 121 12.97 -21.44 3.50
N GLU A 122 13.79 -22.46 3.73
CA GLU A 122 15.19 -22.47 3.30
C GLU A 122 15.31 -22.35 1.77
N ARG A 123 14.45 -23.08 1.04
CA ARG A 123 14.37 -22.99 -0.41
C ARG A 123 13.90 -21.61 -0.90
N GLN A 124 12.98 -20.96 -0.17
CA GLN A 124 12.54 -19.61 -0.52
C GLN A 124 13.67 -18.59 -0.30
N GLU A 125 14.44 -18.73 0.77
CA GLU A 125 15.60 -17.91 1.09
C GLU A 125 16.70 -18.09 0.03
N GLU A 126 17.04 -19.33 -0.33
CA GLU A 126 18.00 -19.65 -1.39
C GLU A 126 17.59 -19.02 -2.73
N ASN A 127 16.31 -19.15 -3.12
CA ASN A 127 15.80 -18.56 -4.35
C ASN A 127 15.92 -17.01 -4.36
N ILE A 128 15.74 -16.35 -3.22
CA ILE A 128 15.96 -14.90 -3.13
C ILE A 128 17.43 -14.57 -3.34
N LEU A 129 18.35 -15.32 -2.73
CA LEU A 129 19.80 -15.09 -2.87
C LEU A 129 20.26 -15.31 -4.31
N ASP A 130 19.84 -16.39 -4.96
CA ASP A 130 20.15 -16.68 -6.36
C ASP A 130 19.69 -15.55 -7.29
N LEU A 131 18.50 -15.00 -7.05
CA LEU A 131 17.98 -13.88 -7.83
C LEU A 131 18.71 -12.56 -7.56
N LEU A 132 19.23 -12.37 -6.35
CA LEU A 132 20.02 -11.18 -6.02
C LEU A 132 21.38 -11.20 -6.75
N ASP A 133 21.95 -12.36 -7.02
CA ASP A 133 23.19 -12.48 -7.79
C ASP A 133 23.04 -12.01 -9.24
N ASP A 134 21.82 -12.07 -9.81
CA ASP A 134 21.51 -11.60 -11.16
C ASP A 134 21.26 -10.07 -11.22
N VAL A 135 21.18 -9.38 -10.08
CA VAL A 135 20.93 -7.94 -10.04
C VAL A 135 22.17 -7.16 -10.54
N PRO A 136 22.01 -6.16 -11.43
CA PRO A 136 23.13 -5.33 -11.88
C PRO A 136 23.84 -4.61 -10.73
N ALA A 137 25.16 -4.57 -10.75
CA ALA A 137 25.98 -3.96 -9.69
C ALA A 137 25.74 -2.45 -9.49
N GLY A 138 25.12 -1.77 -10.48
CA GLY A 138 24.76 -0.35 -10.41
C GLY A 138 23.40 -0.06 -9.83
N ALA A 139 22.61 -1.05 -9.45
CA ALA A 139 21.28 -0.84 -8.88
C ALA A 139 21.35 -0.01 -7.61
N GLN A 140 20.57 1.09 -7.55
CA GLN A 140 20.44 1.94 -6.36
C GLN A 140 19.35 1.41 -5.44
N PHE A 141 18.29 0.84 -6.02
CA PHE A 141 17.20 0.22 -5.28
C PHE A 141 16.95 -1.20 -5.81
N ILE A 142 16.79 -2.14 -4.89
CA ILE A 142 16.42 -3.52 -5.20
C ILE A 142 15.08 -3.79 -4.52
N LEU A 143 14.06 -4.15 -5.29
CA LEU A 143 12.69 -4.34 -4.79
C LEU A 143 12.30 -5.81 -4.81
N LEU A 144 11.86 -6.33 -3.66
CA LEU A 144 11.14 -7.59 -3.53
C LEU A 144 9.65 -7.33 -3.25
N PRO A 145 8.75 -8.25 -3.65
CA PRO A 145 7.32 -8.08 -3.45
C PRO A 145 6.88 -8.15 -1.97
N GLU A 146 5.57 -7.90 -1.75
CA GLU A 146 4.92 -8.00 -0.44
C GLU A 146 5.14 -9.38 0.19
N THR A 147 5.55 -9.40 1.47
CA THR A 147 5.83 -10.63 2.24
C THR A 147 6.72 -11.65 1.51
N ALA A 148 7.70 -11.16 0.76
CA ALA A 148 8.64 -12.00 0.00
C ALA A 148 9.63 -12.72 0.90
N VAL A 149 10.08 -12.05 1.97
CA VAL A 149 11.00 -12.65 2.94
C VAL A 149 10.20 -13.53 3.90
N PRO A 150 10.51 -14.83 3.95
CA PRO A 150 9.79 -15.77 4.80
C PRO A 150 10.06 -15.54 6.29
N GLY A 151 9.18 -16.05 7.14
CA GLY A 151 9.32 -15.92 8.60
C GLY A 151 8.91 -14.56 9.14
N TYR A 152 9.42 -14.24 10.33
CA TYR A 152 9.11 -13.00 11.03
C TYR A 152 10.40 -12.25 11.40
N TYR A 153 10.44 -10.97 11.05
CA TYR A 153 11.47 -10.06 11.52
C TYR A 153 11.04 -9.41 12.83
N ARG A 154 11.84 -9.59 13.89
CA ARG A 154 11.60 -8.91 15.16
C ARG A 154 12.14 -7.49 15.08
N GLU A 155 11.27 -6.52 15.30
CA GLU A 155 11.65 -5.11 15.30
C GLU A 155 12.48 -4.78 16.55
N PRO A 156 13.50 -3.90 16.43
CA PRO A 156 14.20 -3.38 17.60
C PRO A 156 13.24 -2.72 18.57
N ALA A 157 13.37 -2.98 19.85
CA ALA A 157 12.57 -2.28 20.85
C ALA A 157 12.95 -0.79 20.88
N LEU A 158 11.96 0.09 21.09
CA LEU A 158 12.23 1.54 21.22
C LEU A 158 13.22 1.88 22.35
N SER A 159 13.28 1.03 23.38
CA SER A 159 14.26 1.12 24.48
C SER A 159 15.68 0.74 24.05
N ASP A 160 15.84 -0.14 23.08
CA ASP A 160 17.13 -0.70 22.68
C ASP A 160 17.91 0.24 21.76
N PHE A 161 17.20 1.11 21.06
CA PHE A 161 17.78 2.20 20.26
C PHE A 161 18.71 3.11 21.11
N TRP A 162 18.37 3.34 22.39
CA TRP A 162 19.16 4.16 23.31
C TRP A 162 20.26 3.38 24.05
N LEU A 163 20.16 2.05 24.12
CA LEU A 163 21.09 1.18 24.85
C LEU A 163 22.11 0.47 23.95
N GLY A 164 22.05 0.66 22.63
CA GLY A 164 22.98 0.01 21.70
C GLY A 164 22.89 -1.51 21.66
N ALA A 165 21.85 -2.09 22.24
CA ALA A 165 21.56 -3.50 22.12
C ALA A 165 20.80 -3.74 20.81
N ALA A 166 21.50 -4.11 19.75
CA ALA A 166 20.90 -4.63 18.55
C ALA A 166 20.22 -5.96 18.91
N ASP A 167 18.89 -5.98 18.99
CA ASP A 167 18.17 -7.22 18.74
C ASP A 167 18.58 -7.66 17.33
N THR A 168 19.28 -8.78 17.26
CA THR A 168 19.84 -9.28 16.00
C THR A 168 18.67 -9.52 15.05
N PRO A 169 18.66 -8.90 13.85
CA PRO A 169 17.76 -9.29 12.78
C PRO A 169 17.81 -10.82 12.66
N GLY A 170 16.70 -11.45 12.29
CA GLY A 170 16.71 -12.90 12.05
C GLY A 170 17.89 -13.28 11.14
N GLU A 171 18.40 -14.46 11.27
CA GLU A 171 19.63 -14.93 10.62
C GLU A 171 19.67 -14.60 9.12
N PHE A 172 18.54 -14.76 8.42
CA PHE A 172 18.46 -14.44 6.99
C PHE A 172 18.62 -12.94 6.67
N TRP A 173 18.16 -12.04 7.54
CA TRP A 173 18.37 -10.59 7.34
C TRP A 173 19.84 -10.18 7.45
N GLN A 174 20.61 -10.92 8.25
CA GLN A 174 22.08 -10.75 8.29
C GLN A 174 22.73 -11.24 6.99
N VAL A 175 22.28 -12.39 6.48
CA VAL A 175 22.74 -12.92 5.19
C VAL A 175 22.42 -11.92 4.07
N LEU A 176 21.22 -11.33 4.04
CA LEU A 176 20.88 -10.29 3.07
C LEU A 176 21.77 -9.05 3.19
N ALA A 177 22.07 -8.58 4.40
CA ALA A 177 22.97 -7.45 4.61
C ALA A 177 24.42 -7.78 4.14
N ASP A 178 24.89 -9.01 4.37
CA ASP A 178 26.21 -9.45 3.92
C ASP A 178 26.26 -9.61 2.40
N THR A 179 25.19 -10.10 1.78
CA THR A 179 25.04 -10.15 0.31
C THR A 179 25.07 -8.76 -0.30
N LEU A 180 24.32 -7.81 0.26
CA LEU A 180 24.34 -6.41 -0.18
C LEU A 180 25.74 -5.82 -0.04
N ARG A 181 26.42 -6.06 1.08
CA ARG A 181 27.77 -5.54 1.32
C ARG A 181 28.78 -6.07 0.31
N SER A 182 28.64 -7.32 -0.10
CA SER A 182 29.56 -7.99 -0.99
C SER A 182 29.31 -7.68 -2.47
N HIS A 183 28.04 -7.63 -2.89
CA HIS A 183 27.66 -7.58 -4.30
C HIS A 183 27.01 -6.24 -4.70
N HIS A 184 26.28 -5.58 -3.78
CA HIS A 184 25.51 -4.35 -4.04
C HIS A 184 25.71 -3.30 -2.93
N PRO A 185 26.95 -2.86 -2.62
CA PRO A 185 27.24 -2.04 -1.45
C PRO A 185 26.57 -0.66 -1.48
N GLY A 186 26.17 -0.16 -2.67
CA GLY A 186 25.48 1.10 -2.87
C GLY A 186 23.96 0.98 -3.02
N ALA A 187 23.38 -0.19 -2.79
CA ALA A 187 21.94 -0.39 -2.96
C ALA A 187 21.16 -0.35 -1.64
N LEU A 188 19.91 0.10 -1.70
CA LEU A 188 18.89 -0.14 -0.69
C LEU A 188 17.99 -1.28 -1.15
N LEU A 189 17.99 -2.39 -0.41
CA LEU A 189 17.02 -3.47 -0.59
C LEU A 189 15.71 -3.07 0.09
N ILE A 190 14.60 -3.12 -0.64
CA ILE A 190 13.26 -2.92 -0.10
C ILE A 190 12.49 -4.22 -0.26
N ALA A 191 12.23 -4.91 0.83
CA ALA A 191 11.60 -6.22 0.83
C ALA A 191 10.35 -6.25 1.70
N GLY A 192 9.29 -6.88 1.20
CA GLY A 192 8.11 -7.16 2.01
C GLY A 192 8.36 -8.30 2.98
N ALA A 193 7.95 -8.12 4.24
CA ALA A 193 8.12 -9.10 5.30
C ALA A 193 6.99 -9.01 6.33
N ASN A 194 6.81 -10.07 7.12
CA ASN A 194 6.07 -9.97 8.37
C ASN A 194 7.02 -9.52 9.48
N THR A 195 6.63 -8.49 10.24
CA THR A 195 7.42 -8.04 11.39
C THR A 195 6.65 -8.21 12.68
N THR A 196 7.38 -8.30 13.80
CA THR A 196 6.78 -8.36 15.14
C THR A 196 7.35 -7.24 16.02
N ARG A 197 6.44 -6.50 16.66
CA ARG A 197 6.79 -5.51 17.67
C ARG A 197 6.33 -5.98 19.03
N HIS A 198 7.23 -6.01 19.99
CA HIS A 198 6.98 -6.50 21.34
C HIS A 198 6.72 -5.35 22.32
N TYR A 199 5.83 -5.58 23.28
CA TYR A 199 5.40 -4.61 24.28
C TYR A 199 5.44 -5.20 25.67
N PRO A 200 5.86 -4.44 26.68
CA PRO A 200 5.64 -4.83 28.08
C PRO A 200 4.13 -4.78 28.42
N ALA A 201 3.75 -5.49 29.47
CA ALA A 201 2.38 -5.45 29.98
C ALA A 201 1.95 -4.01 30.31
N GLY A 202 0.78 -3.61 29.82
CA GLY A 202 0.23 -2.25 29.98
C GLY A 202 0.57 -1.26 28.87
N ALA A 203 1.45 -1.63 27.91
CA ALA A 203 1.78 -0.82 26.75
C ALA A 203 1.29 -1.43 25.42
N GLN A 204 0.56 -2.53 25.49
CA GLN A 204 0.04 -3.23 24.31
C GLN A 204 -1.04 -2.42 23.57
N THR A 205 -1.11 -2.61 22.26
CA THR A 205 -2.19 -2.11 21.40
C THR A 205 -3.43 -2.99 21.50
N GLU A 206 -4.53 -2.56 20.86
CA GLU A 206 -5.77 -3.36 20.78
C GLU A 206 -5.60 -4.63 19.95
N THR A 207 -4.64 -4.66 19.02
CA THR A 207 -4.36 -5.79 18.14
C THR A 207 -3.29 -6.72 18.68
N ALA A 208 -2.63 -6.34 19.79
CA ALA A 208 -1.52 -7.08 20.35
C ALA A 208 -1.98 -8.39 20.98
N ARG A 209 -1.19 -9.43 20.74
CA ARG A 209 -1.40 -10.79 21.25
C ARG A 209 -0.51 -11.02 22.46
N ALA A 210 -1.00 -11.79 23.43
CA ALA A 210 -0.16 -12.20 24.54
C ALA A 210 0.95 -13.15 24.07
N GLU A 211 2.16 -12.98 24.58
CA GLU A 211 3.25 -13.93 24.35
C GLU A 211 2.91 -15.29 24.97
N ARG A 212 3.29 -16.36 24.29
CA ARG A 212 3.07 -17.74 24.79
C ARG A 212 3.84 -18.02 26.06
N PHE A 213 5.01 -17.39 26.22
CA PHE A 213 5.89 -17.54 27.36
C PHE A 213 6.30 -16.14 27.83
N GLY A 214 5.97 -15.79 29.07
CA GLY A 214 6.25 -14.47 29.64
C GLY A 214 4.98 -13.64 29.91
N ASN A 215 5.18 -12.36 30.23
CA ASN A 215 4.10 -11.41 30.52
C ASN A 215 4.03 -10.29 29.46
N GLY A 216 4.66 -10.51 28.31
CA GLY A 216 4.70 -9.57 27.20
C GLY A 216 3.53 -9.71 26.23
N TYR A 217 3.46 -8.77 25.33
CA TYR A 217 2.53 -8.74 24.20
C TYR A 217 3.29 -8.44 22.92
N TYR A 218 2.75 -8.84 21.80
CA TYR A 218 3.32 -8.48 20.48
C TYR A 218 2.23 -8.25 19.45
N ASP A 219 2.50 -7.32 18.54
CA ASP A 219 1.78 -7.18 17.28
C ASP A 219 2.56 -7.83 16.14
N VAL A 220 1.82 -8.28 15.14
CA VAL A 220 2.34 -8.66 13.83
C VAL A 220 1.97 -7.58 12.84
N PHE A 221 2.91 -7.15 11.99
CA PHE A 221 2.67 -6.19 10.92
C PHE A 221 3.04 -6.80 9.57
N ASN A 222 2.30 -6.41 8.54
CA ASN A 222 2.75 -6.51 7.17
C ASN A 222 3.61 -5.26 6.90
N THR A 223 4.87 -5.45 6.55
CA THR A 223 5.88 -4.38 6.57
C THR A 223 6.73 -4.38 5.32
N ALA A 224 6.99 -3.21 4.76
CA ALA A 224 8.12 -3.02 3.88
C ALA A 224 9.36 -2.69 4.73
N VAL A 225 10.42 -3.42 4.52
CA VAL A 225 11.71 -3.25 5.21
C VAL A 225 12.74 -2.77 4.20
N GLY A 226 13.28 -1.57 4.40
CA GLY A 226 14.46 -1.09 3.70
C GLY A 226 15.71 -1.53 4.44
N LEU A 227 16.64 -2.21 3.78
CA LEU A 227 17.89 -2.70 4.34
C LEU A 227 19.07 -2.20 3.51
N ASP A 228 20.04 -1.56 4.13
CA ASP A 228 21.28 -1.17 3.47
C ASP A 228 22.44 -2.14 3.76
N SER A 229 23.55 -1.95 3.06
CA SER A 229 24.76 -2.78 3.21
C SER A 229 25.45 -2.66 4.57
N ALA A 230 25.10 -1.66 5.37
CA ALA A 230 25.56 -1.52 6.76
C ALA A 230 24.67 -2.26 7.76
N GLY A 231 23.57 -2.87 7.28
CA GLY A 231 22.58 -3.56 8.12
C GLY A 231 21.57 -2.61 8.80
N ARG A 232 21.53 -1.34 8.39
CA ARG A 232 20.53 -0.39 8.91
C ARG A 232 19.20 -0.62 8.22
N THR A 233 18.12 -0.54 9.00
CA THR A 233 16.78 -0.79 8.51
C THR A 233 15.87 0.45 8.60
N GLN A 234 14.97 0.56 7.62
CA GLN A 234 13.85 1.50 7.61
C GLN A 234 12.57 0.67 7.53
N LEU A 235 11.53 1.05 8.26
CA LEU A 235 10.30 0.25 8.35
C LEU A 235 9.09 1.08 7.93
N HIS A 236 8.25 0.49 7.09
CA HIS A 236 6.92 1.00 6.78
C HIS A 236 5.88 -0.09 7.04
N HIS A 237 5.03 0.11 8.04
CA HIS A 237 3.93 -0.80 8.34
C HIS A 237 2.73 -0.47 7.46
N LYS A 238 2.12 -1.49 6.89
CA LYS A 238 0.92 -1.36 6.07
C LYS A 238 -0.20 -0.62 6.81
N GLY A 239 -0.62 0.51 6.24
CA GLY A 239 -1.62 1.40 6.84
C GLY A 239 -3.04 1.19 6.31
N ARG A 240 -3.21 0.45 5.20
CA ARG A 240 -4.51 0.07 4.64
C ARG A 240 -4.59 -1.44 4.55
N LEU A 241 -5.27 -2.04 5.52
CA LEU A 241 -5.40 -3.48 5.67
C LEU A 241 -6.56 -4.03 4.86
N VAL A 242 -6.40 -5.24 4.32
CA VAL A 242 -7.44 -5.94 3.57
C VAL A 242 -8.44 -6.55 4.54
N ILE A 243 -9.72 -6.22 4.33
CA ILE A 243 -10.80 -6.75 5.16
C ILE A 243 -10.91 -8.27 4.98
N GLY A 244 -11.16 -8.96 6.09
CA GLY A 244 -11.37 -10.40 6.12
C GLY A 244 -10.09 -11.23 6.18
N VAL A 245 -8.95 -10.64 5.80
CA VAL A 245 -7.64 -11.32 5.83
C VAL A 245 -6.72 -10.70 6.88
N GLU A 246 -6.52 -9.39 6.82
CA GLU A 246 -5.61 -8.64 7.69
C GLU A 246 -6.34 -7.85 8.79
N ASN A 247 -7.58 -7.48 8.53
CA ASN A 247 -8.44 -6.75 9.48
C ASN A 247 -9.85 -7.35 9.48
N THR A 248 -10.18 -8.06 10.54
CA THR A 248 -11.54 -8.54 10.77
C THR A 248 -12.06 -7.92 12.06
N PRO A 249 -13.09 -7.06 12.01
CA PRO A 249 -13.68 -6.50 13.21
C PRO A 249 -14.12 -7.61 14.17
N THR A 250 -13.82 -7.47 15.45
CA THR A 250 -14.07 -8.50 16.48
C THR A 250 -15.51 -8.99 16.53
N TRP A 251 -16.47 -8.08 16.34
CA TRP A 251 -17.90 -8.43 16.31
C TRP A 251 -18.29 -9.31 15.10
N VAL A 252 -17.58 -9.18 13.97
CA VAL A 252 -17.77 -10.06 12.79
C VAL A 252 -17.30 -11.46 13.11
N PHE A 253 -16.19 -11.60 13.82
CA PHE A 253 -15.70 -12.90 14.30
C PHE A 253 -16.73 -13.61 15.14
N ASP A 254 -17.36 -12.92 16.07
CA ASP A 254 -18.33 -13.53 16.98
C ASP A 254 -19.57 -14.03 16.23
N VAL A 255 -19.97 -13.35 15.16
CA VAL A 255 -21.15 -13.70 14.34
C VAL A 255 -20.81 -14.72 13.24
N LEU A 256 -19.64 -14.63 12.61
CA LEU A 256 -19.31 -15.37 11.39
C LEU A 256 -18.22 -16.44 11.57
N LYS A 257 -17.78 -16.75 12.78
CA LYS A 257 -16.74 -17.75 13.05
C LYS A 257 -17.01 -19.14 12.45
N PHE A 258 -18.26 -19.45 12.11
CA PHE A 258 -18.65 -20.66 11.41
C PHE A 258 -18.54 -20.56 9.89
N LEU A 259 -18.38 -19.33 9.31
CA LEU A 259 -18.25 -19.07 7.88
C LEU A 259 -16.81 -18.68 7.49
N VAL A 260 -15.93 -18.54 8.46
CA VAL A 260 -14.56 -18.13 8.21
C VAL A 260 -13.84 -19.25 7.47
N ILE A 261 -13.56 -19.01 6.20
CA ILE A 261 -12.73 -19.88 5.37
C ILE A 261 -11.30 -19.67 5.82
N ASP A 262 -10.63 -20.75 6.21
CA ASP A 262 -9.19 -20.75 6.47
C ASP A 262 -8.46 -20.56 5.12
N LEU A 263 -8.08 -19.32 4.83
CA LEU A 263 -7.35 -18.94 3.62
C LEU A 263 -5.82 -19.11 3.79
N GLY A 264 -5.39 -19.90 4.79
CA GLY A 264 -3.97 -20.17 5.05
C GLY A 264 -3.19 -18.98 5.63
N GLY A 265 -3.87 -17.84 5.89
CA GLY A 265 -3.31 -16.70 6.60
C GLY A 265 -3.70 -16.74 8.07
N THR A 266 -2.97 -16.03 8.92
CA THR A 266 -3.37 -15.83 10.30
C THR A 266 -4.71 -15.09 10.33
N LEU A 267 -5.79 -15.81 10.62
CA LEU A 267 -7.09 -15.21 10.96
C LEU A 267 -6.90 -14.36 12.22
N GLY A 268 -6.74 -13.08 12.03
CA GLY A 268 -6.53 -12.16 13.13
C GLY A 268 -6.33 -10.74 12.66
N GLN A 269 -6.58 -9.80 13.54
CA GLN A 269 -6.17 -8.42 13.32
C GLN A 269 -4.64 -8.38 13.39
N ILE A 270 -4.01 -7.76 12.39
CA ILE A 270 -2.60 -7.39 12.45
C ILE A 270 -2.49 -5.91 12.80
N GLY A 271 -1.31 -5.51 13.28
CA GLY A 271 -1.04 -4.11 13.58
C GLY A 271 -1.13 -3.24 12.33
N LYS A 272 -1.58 -2.00 12.50
CA LYS A 272 -1.83 -1.05 11.42
C LYS A 272 -0.87 0.12 11.50
N GLY A 273 -0.18 0.43 10.38
CA GLY A 273 0.57 1.67 10.21
C GLY A 273 -0.36 2.88 10.17
N GLN A 274 0.07 4.00 10.75
CA GLN A 274 -0.73 5.22 10.78
C GLN A 274 -0.48 6.13 9.58
N HIS A 275 0.75 6.10 9.05
CA HIS A 275 1.23 7.01 8.01
C HIS A 275 2.10 6.27 7.00
N GLY A 276 2.18 6.81 5.77
CA GLY A 276 3.17 6.42 4.79
C GLY A 276 4.57 6.80 5.28
N THR A 277 5.53 5.87 5.28
CA THR A 277 6.92 6.14 5.63
C THR A 277 7.76 6.14 4.37
N ALA A 278 8.27 7.30 3.95
CA ALA A 278 9.21 7.36 2.84
C ALA A 278 10.59 6.86 3.30
N PHE A 279 11.19 5.97 2.52
CA PHE A 279 12.56 5.51 2.74
C PHE A 279 13.54 6.44 2.04
N GLU A 280 14.69 6.67 2.63
CA GLU A 280 15.73 7.55 2.09
C GLU A 280 17.01 6.75 1.86
N HIS A 281 17.57 6.91 0.65
CA HIS A 281 18.86 6.33 0.28
C HIS A 281 19.58 7.26 -0.69
N ASP A 282 20.81 7.66 -0.38
CA ASP A 282 21.65 8.56 -1.17
C ASP A 282 20.95 9.86 -1.62
N GLY A 283 20.12 10.43 -0.72
CA GLY A 283 19.38 11.66 -0.98
C GLY A 283 18.10 11.47 -1.83
N ILE A 284 17.80 10.24 -2.23
CA ILE A 284 16.59 9.89 -2.96
C ILE A 284 15.59 9.29 -1.97
N LYS A 285 14.33 9.74 -2.03
CA LYS A 285 13.23 9.21 -1.21
C LYS A 285 12.24 8.42 -2.05
N THR A 286 11.91 7.23 -1.57
CA THR A 286 10.90 6.35 -2.20
C THR A 286 9.79 6.00 -1.22
N GLY A 287 8.57 5.84 -1.73
CA GLY A 287 7.41 5.41 -0.96
C GLY A 287 7.09 3.93 -1.19
N PRO A 288 7.40 3.03 -0.26
CA PRO A 288 7.16 1.61 -0.42
C PRO A 288 5.69 1.25 -0.11
N ALA A 289 4.75 1.66 -0.97
CA ALA A 289 3.34 1.34 -0.80
C ALA A 289 3.07 -0.16 -0.94
N ILE A 290 2.33 -0.73 0.01
CA ILE A 290 2.05 -2.16 0.07
C ILE A 290 0.64 -2.44 -0.46
N CYS A 291 0.55 -3.15 -1.60
CA CYS A 291 -0.69 -3.74 -2.12
C CYS A 291 -1.90 -2.78 -2.09
N TYR A 292 -2.80 -2.99 -1.14
CA TYR A 292 -4.06 -2.27 -0.95
C TYR A 292 -3.90 -0.75 -0.74
N GLU A 293 -2.75 -0.31 -0.23
CA GLU A 293 -2.47 1.12 -0.01
C GLU A 293 -2.50 1.94 -1.30
N GLY A 294 -2.10 1.33 -2.43
CA GLY A 294 -2.12 1.99 -3.74
C GLY A 294 -3.51 2.39 -4.24
N LEU A 295 -4.58 1.84 -3.64
CA LEU A 295 -5.97 2.19 -4.00
C LEU A 295 -6.48 3.45 -3.27
N TYR A 296 -5.76 3.92 -2.25
CA TYR A 296 -6.15 5.06 -1.44
C TYR A 296 -5.31 6.27 -1.79
N GLY A 297 -5.82 7.13 -2.66
CA GLY A 297 -5.10 8.31 -3.14
C GLY A 297 -4.67 9.27 -2.02
N ASP A 298 -5.42 9.36 -0.91
CA ASP A 298 -5.06 10.14 0.28
C ASP A 298 -3.84 9.55 0.99
N PHE A 299 -3.79 8.23 1.12
CA PHE A 299 -2.68 7.52 1.76
C PHE A 299 -1.44 7.50 0.85
N TYR A 300 -1.64 7.26 -0.46
CA TYR A 300 -0.58 7.33 -1.45
C TYR A 300 0.06 8.73 -1.49
N GLY A 301 -0.77 9.78 -1.46
CA GLY A 301 -0.32 11.17 -1.36
C GLY A 301 0.41 11.49 -0.05
N ASP A 302 0.28 10.70 1.02
CA ASP A 302 1.01 10.89 2.26
C ASP A 302 2.51 10.60 2.09
N PHE A 303 2.88 9.60 1.31
CA PHE A 303 4.27 9.34 0.95
C PHE A 303 4.89 10.52 0.21
N VAL A 304 4.16 11.09 -0.77
CA VAL A 304 4.62 12.26 -1.54
C VAL A 304 4.80 13.48 -0.63
N ARG A 305 3.84 13.75 0.27
CA ARG A 305 3.96 14.84 1.26
C ARG A 305 5.16 14.66 2.20
N ARG A 306 5.61 13.43 2.42
CA ARG A 306 6.80 13.10 3.21
C ARG A 306 8.09 13.10 2.38
N GLY A 307 7.97 13.46 1.11
CA GLY A 307 9.08 13.69 0.22
C GLY A 307 9.44 12.53 -0.69
N ALA A 308 8.59 11.50 -0.82
CA ALA A 308 8.82 10.44 -1.79
C ALA A 308 8.81 11.03 -3.21
N GLN A 309 9.87 10.77 -3.97
CA GLN A 309 10.09 11.22 -5.34
C GLN A 309 9.58 10.18 -6.34
N PHE A 310 9.53 8.93 -5.92
CA PHE A 310 8.88 7.83 -6.65
C PHE A 310 8.28 6.80 -5.67
N MET A 311 7.43 5.91 -6.21
CA MET A 311 6.68 4.90 -5.45
C MET A 311 6.96 3.52 -6.02
#